data_41d40d72deb03af447dea29ab749b6a4
#
_entry.id   41d40d72deb03af447dea29ab749b6a4
#
_cell.length_a   1.000
_cell.length_b   1.000
_cell.length_c   1.000
_cell.angle_alpha   90.00
_cell.angle_beta   90.00
_cell.angle_gamma   90.00
#
_symmetry.space_group_name_H-M   'P 1'
#
loop_
_entity.id
_entity.type
_entity.pdbx_description
1 polymer ?
#
loop_
_entity_poly.entity_id
_entity_poly.type
_entity_poly.pdbx_seq_one_letter_code
_entity_poly.pdbx_strand_id
1 'polypeptide(L)'
;MNLSQLYYFRKLAEVKHYTHAAEELFISQPTLSNSISQLEKELGIPLFKREGRTIKLTRYGAEFYEYATEALNALEKGIALAKEHAGSPTGSIDIGAIYTIQSDYLPALIKGYREAYGRSAQVNVFQGLTLPLIEDLENDRYELAFTAYVPDKANLTFIPVLTQQLVAVVHRSDKLAWSKNLKLEDLRGREVITYPPNTPIGAEVAQLMKTHGITPYHTSANDEITLGSMVDSTTGTVG
;
A
#
# COMPACT_ATOMS: atom_id res chain seq x y z
N MET A 1 21.82 -19.05 15.22
CA MET A 1 21.03 -18.20 14.28
C MET A 1 21.96 -17.20 13.63
N ASN A 2 21.83 -16.98 12.31
CA ASN A 2 22.62 -16.00 11.57
C ASN A 2 21.71 -15.18 10.63
N LEU A 3 22.23 -14.09 10.12
CA LEU A 3 21.49 -13.13 9.31
C LEU A 3 20.93 -13.75 8.02
N SER A 4 21.70 -14.61 7.35
CA SER A 4 21.21 -15.28 6.13
C SER A 4 20.00 -16.16 6.40
N GLN A 5 19.94 -16.82 7.57
CA GLN A 5 18.79 -17.61 7.97
C GLN A 5 17.52 -16.75 8.14
N LEU A 6 17.65 -15.53 8.65
CA LEU A 6 16.51 -14.60 8.78
C LEU A 6 16.04 -14.12 7.41
N TYR A 7 16.96 -13.78 6.50
CA TYR A 7 16.60 -13.41 5.11
C TYR A 7 15.91 -14.57 4.38
N TYR A 8 16.43 -15.78 4.53
CA TYR A 8 15.84 -16.97 3.91
C TYR A 8 14.45 -17.28 4.48
N PHE A 9 14.29 -17.12 5.78
CA PHE A 9 13.01 -17.30 6.45
C PHE A 9 11.98 -16.29 5.97
N ARG A 10 12.31 -14.99 5.94
CA ARG A 10 11.45 -13.91 5.43
C ARG A 10 11.02 -14.19 3.99
N LYS A 11 11.97 -14.46 3.12
CA LYS A 11 11.69 -14.76 1.70
C LYS A 11 10.79 -15.99 1.53
N LEU A 12 11.05 -17.07 2.26
CA LEU A 12 10.23 -18.27 2.19
C LEU A 12 8.81 -18.04 2.72
N ALA A 13 8.64 -17.22 3.74
CA ALA A 13 7.33 -16.82 4.27
C ALA A 13 6.50 -16.02 3.25
N GLU A 14 7.14 -15.16 2.47
CA GLU A 14 6.53 -14.38 1.40
C GLU A 14 6.11 -15.26 0.21
N VAL A 15 7.04 -16.05 -0.32
CA VAL A 15 6.87 -16.86 -1.54
C VAL A 15 6.04 -18.14 -1.29
N LYS A 16 6.08 -18.69 -0.09
CA LYS A 16 5.35 -19.91 0.34
C LYS A 16 5.64 -21.16 -0.50
N HIS A 17 6.77 -21.17 -1.20
CA HIS A 17 7.20 -22.28 -2.04
C HIS A 17 8.74 -22.38 -2.05
N TYR A 18 9.30 -23.52 -1.59
CA TYR A 18 10.74 -23.67 -1.42
C TYR A 18 11.56 -23.47 -2.69
N THR A 19 11.12 -24.03 -3.81
CA THR A 19 11.87 -23.93 -5.08
C THR A 19 11.89 -22.46 -5.57
N HIS A 20 10.75 -21.80 -5.61
CA HIS A 20 10.67 -20.40 -6.06
C HIS A 20 11.42 -19.45 -5.11
N ALA A 21 11.31 -19.66 -3.80
CA ALA A 21 12.07 -18.86 -2.85
C ALA A 21 13.59 -19.04 -3.01
N ALA A 22 14.06 -20.27 -3.28
CA ALA A 22 15.46 -20.55 -3.53
C ALA A 22 15.96 -19.91 -4.84
N GLU A 23 15.14 -19.94 -5.90
CA GLU A 23 15.43 -19.25 -7.17
C GLU A 23 15.58 -17.75 -6.98
N GLU A 24 14.63 -17.11 -6.27
CA GLU A 24 14.72 -15.67 -5.96
C GLU A 24 15.89 -15.29 -5.06
N LEU A 25 16.34 -16.22 -4.22
CA LEU A 25 17.52 -16.03 -3.35
C LEU A 25 18.85 -16.42 -4.04
N PHE A 26 18.81 -16.90 -5.29
CA PHE A 26 19.97 -17.38 -6.04
C PHE A 26 20.74 -18.50 -5.32
N ILE A 27 20.01 -19.41 -4.64
CA ILE A 27 20.59 -20.56 -3.94
C ILE A 27 19.88 -21.86 -4.36
N SER A 28 20.46 -23.01 -3.98
CA SER A 28 19.80 -24.29 -4.19
C SER A 28 18.65 -24.52 -3.18
N GLN A 29 17.58 -25.20 -3.61
CA GLN A 29 16.48 -25.56 -2.72
C GLN A 29 16.93 -26.37 -1.50
N PRO A 30 17.90 -27.35 -1.58
CA PRO A 30 18.42 -28.02 -0.42
C PRO A 30 19.13 -27.10 0.57
N THR A 31 19.85 -26.08 0.08
CA THR A 31 20.49 -25.05 0.91
C THR A 31 19.47 -24.27 1.72
N LEU A 32 18.38 -23.82 1.06
CA LEU A 32 17.29 -23.14 1.73
C LEU A 32 16.64 -24.04 2.79
N SER A 33 16.29 -25.27 2.42
CA SER A 33 15.64 -26.23 3.32
C SER A 33 16.48 -26.53 4.56
N ASN A 34 17.77 -26.77 4.38
CA ASN A 34 18.69 -27.00 5.49
C ASN A 34 18.81 -25.79 6.41
N SER A 35 18.88 -24.60 5.84
CA SER A 35 18.97 -23.34 6.59
C SER A 35 17.74 -23.12 7.47
N ILE A 36 16.55 -23.33 6.93
CA ILE A 36 15.28 -23.23 7.69
C ILE A 36 15.23 -24.30 8.78
N SER A 37 15.56 -25.55 8.46
CA SER A 37 15.58 -26.63 9.46
C SER A 37 16.54 -26.36 10.62
N GLN A 38 17.72 -25.77 10.34
CA GLN A 38 18.65 -25.37 11.38
C GLN A 38 18.08 -24.23 12.25
N LEU A 39 17.41 -23.24 11.65
CA LEU A 39 16.75 -22.17 12.37
C LEU A 39 15.67 -22.70 13.30
N GLU A 40 14.79 -23.57 12.80
CA GLU A 40 13.74 -24.24 13.59
C GLU A 40 14.31 -25.08 14.73
N LYS A 41 15.40 -25.81 14.47
CA LYS A 41 16.09 -26.62 15.49
C LYS A 41 16.69 -25.73 16.58
N GLU A 42 17.26 -24.59 16.25
CA GLU A 42 17.85 -23.66 17.21
C GLU A 42 16.77 -23.00 18.06
N LEU A 43 15.64 -22.62 17.45
CA LEU A 43 14.49 -22.05 18.17
C LEU A 43 13.67 -23.09 18.95
N GLY A 44 13.84 -24.37 18.65
CA GLY A 44 13.11 -25.47 19.28
C GLY A 44 11.64 -25.58 18.85
N ILE A 45 11.21 -24.84 17.83
CA ILE A 45 9.83 -24.79 17.35
C ILE A 45 9.77 -24.82 15.81
N PRO A 46 8.75 -25.45 15.21
CA PRO A 46 8.52 -25.37 13.78
C PRO A 46 7.95 -23.99 13.41
N LEU A 47 8.56 -23.34 12.42
CA LEU A 47 8.11 -22.06 11.87
C LEU A 47 7.16 -22.27 10.68
N PHE A 48 7.33 -23.37 9.95
CA PHE A 48 6.49 -23.73 8.81
C PHE A 48 5.75 -25.04 9.03
N LYS A 49 4.58 -25.16 8.39
CA LYS A 49 3.82 -26.40 8.26
C LYS A 49 3.45 -26.64 6.80
N ARG A 50 3.38 -27.89 6.39
CA ARG A 50 2.90 -28.26 5.06
C ARG A 50 1.39 -28.25 4.99
N GLU A 51 0.87 -27.70 3.91
CA GLU A 51 -0.56 -27.73 3.57
C GLU A 51 -0.70 -28.15 2.10
N GLY A 52 -0.83 -29.45 1.88
CA GLY A 52 -0.81 -30.04 0.54
C GLY A 52 0.54 -29.84 -0.16
N ARG A 53 0.54 -29.11 -1.28
CA ARG A 53 1.75 -28.78 -2.06
C ARG A 53 2.40 -27.44 -1.65
N THR A 54 1.76 -26.67 -0.81
CA THR A 54 2.25 -25.37 -0.31
C THR A 54 2.72 -25.48 1.14
N ILE A 55 3.40 -24.46 1.60
CA ILE A 55 3.78 -24.27 2.99
C ILE A 55 3.09 -23.03 3.54
N LYS A 56 2.80 -23.06 4.83
CA LYS A 56 2.31 -21.90 5.59
C LYS A 56 3.10 -21.74 6.86
N LEU A 57 3.14 -20.53 7.37
CA LEU A 57 3.66 -20.26 8.70
C LEU A 57 2.80 -20.99 9.76
N THR A 58 3.45 -21.51 10.79
CA THR A 58 2.77 -21.87 12.03
C THR A 58 2.35 -20.59 12.76
N ARG A 59 1.60 -20.70 13.86
CA ARG A 59 1.32 -19.55 14.74
C ARG A 59 2.63 -18.91 15.22
N TYR A 60 3.56 -19.72 15.68
CA TYR A 60 4.88 -19.25 16.14
C TYR A 60 5.72 -18.66 14.99
N GLY A 61 5.62 -19.26 13.80
CA GLY A 61 6.26 -18.74 12.60
C GLY A 61 5.73 -17.37 12.21
N ALA A 62 4.43 -17.11 12.37
CA ALA A 62 3.83 -15.82 12.10
C ALA A 62 4.31 -14.74 13.11
N GLU A 63 4.27 -15.07 14.39
CA GLU A 63 4.80 -14.20 15.44
C GLU A 63 6.30 -13.89 15.23
N PHE A 64 7.09 -14.90 14.91
CA PHE A 64 8.53 -14.72 14.63
C PHE A 64 8.79 -13.92 13.35
N TYR A 65 7.92 -14.04 12.33
CA TYR A 65 8.03 -13.31 11.07
C TYR A 65 7.97 -11.78 11.27
N GLU A 66 7.09 -11.31 12.15
CA GLU A 66 6.96 -9.89 12.48
C GLU A 66 8.28 -9.35 13.05
N TYR A 67 8.81 -9.99 14.09
CA TYR A 67 10.08 -9.56 14.71
C TYR A 67 11.30 -9.73 13.81
N ALA A 68 11.37 -10.82 13.03
CA ALA A 68 12.46 -11.03 12.09
C ALA A 68 12.46 -9.98 10.98
N THR A 69 11.28 -9.60 10.48
CA THR A 69 11.13 -8.54 9.47
C THR A 69 11.51 -7.19 10.02
N GLU A 70 11.06 -6.83 11.22
CA GLU A 70 11.44 -5.59 11.91
C GLU A 70 12.97 -5.48 12.10
N ALA A 71 13.59 -6.56 12.60
CA ALA A 71 15.04 -6.59 12.81
C ALA A 71 15.83 -6.43 11.48
N LEU A 72 15.39 -7.10 10.41
CA LEU A 72 16.02 -6.98 9.10
C LEU A 72 15.85 -5.57 8.52
N ASN A 73 14.67 -4.98 8.64
CA ASN A 73 14.41 -3.60 8.18
C ASN A 73 15.29 -2.59 8.94
N ALA A 74 15.41 -2.73 10.27
CA ALA A 74 16.28 -1.87 11.07
C ALA A 74 17.76 -2.00 10.64
N LEU A 75 18.22 -3.22 10.34
CA LEU A 75 19.57 -3.45 9.84
C LEU A 75 19.78 -2.82 8.45
N GLU A 76 18.84 -3.01 7.54
CA GLU A 76 18.88 -2.44 6.18
C GLU A 76 18.95 -0.91 6.23
N LYS A 77 18.15 -0.27 7.11
CA LYS A 77 18.24 1.18 7.40
C LYS A 77 19.63 1.58 7.90
N GLY A 78 20.19 0.85 8.85
CA GLY A 78 21.54 1.12 9.36
C GLY A 78 22.61 1.01 8.29
N ILE A 79 22.52 0.02 7.41
CA ILE A 79 23.44 -0.16 6.27
C ILE A 79 23.29 1.01 5.28
N ALA A 80 22.06 1.45 4.98
CA ALA A 80 21.82 2.58 4.09
C ALA A 80 22.44 3.88 4.63
N LEU A 81 22.23 4.18 5.92
CA LEU A 81 22.84 5.33 6.60
C LEU A 81 24.38 5.25 6.58
N ALA A 82 24.96 4.08 6.84
CA ALA A 82 26.41 3.90 6.80
C ALA A 82 26.97 4.14 5.39
N LYS A 83 26.27 3.70 4.34
CA LYS A 83 26.64 3.95 2.95
C LYS A 83 26.52 5.42 2.56
N GLU A 84 25.49 6.12 3.05
CA GLU A 84 25.32 7.56 2.86
C GLU A 84 26.49 8.34 3.47
N HIS A 85 26.90 8.02 4.70
CA HIS A 85 28.07 8.59 5.35
C HIS A 85 29.39 8.27 4.61
N ALA A 86 29.45 7.15 3.89
CA ALA A 86 30.60 6.79 3.06
C ALA A 86 30.64 7.54 1.71
N GLY A 87 29.72 8.47 1.45
CA GLY A 87 29.67 9.25 0.20
C GLY A 87 29.20 8.45 -1.01
N SER A 88 28.61 7.29 -0.81
CA SER A 88 27.99 6.52 -1.89
C SER A 88 26.50 6.86 -1.95
N PRO A 89 26.00 7.60 -2.96
CA PRO A 89 24.59 7.94 -3.08
C PRO A 89 23.80 6.73 -3.62
N THR A 90 23.76 5.66 -2.87
CA THR A 90 23.05 4.41 -3.22
C THR A 90 21.96 4.12 -2.19
N GLY A 91 21.16 5.13 -1.84
CA GLY A 91 19.94 4.95 -1.05
C GLY A 91 18.77 4.58 -1.95
N SER A 92 17.93 3.67 -1.50
CA SER A 92 16.56 3.54 -1.99
C SER A 92 15.64 4.26 -1.02
N ILE A 93 14.60 4.90 -1.51
CA ILE A 93 13.48 5.41 -0.72
C ILE A 93 12.23 4.64 -1.12
N ASP A 94 11.58 4.05 -0.14
CA ASP A 94 10.33 3.34 -0.32
C ASP A 94 9.17 4.25 0.08
N ILE A 95 8.24 4.46 -0.85
CA ILE A 95 7.13 5.41 -0.70
C ILE A 95 5.81 4.65 -0.82
N GLY A 96 4.97 4.72 0.22
CA GLY A 96 3.57 4.36 0.13
C GLY A 96 2.77 5.50 -0.51
N ALA A 97 1.82 5.19 -1.41
CA ALA A 97 1.02 6.24 -2.06
C ALA A 97 -0.40 5.79 -2.38
N ILE A 98 -1.38 6.64 -2.07
CA ILE A 98 -2.75 6.42 -2.52
C ILE A 98 -2.87 6.62 -4.04
N TYR A 99 -3.84 5.95 -4.65
CA TYR A 99 -4.01 5.95 -6.11
C TYR A 99 -4.27 7.34 -6.69
N THR A 100 -4.93 8.22 -5.96
CA THR A 100 -5.36 9.56 -6.44
C THR A 100 -4.22 10.50 -6.83
N ILE A 101 -3.00 10.28 -6.33
CA ILE A 101 -1.84 11.17 -6.61
C ILE A 101 -0.90 10.62 -7.69
N GLN A 102 -1.23 9.46 -8.26
CA GLN A 102 -0.33 8.73 -9.17
C GLN A 102 -0.17 9.41 -10.56
N SER A 103 -1.18 10.16 -11.00
CA SER A 103 -1.20 10.72 -12.36
C SER A 103 -0.25 11.90 -12.54
N ASP A 104 -0.25 12.84 -11.61
CA ASP A 104 0.43 14.12 -11.75
C ASP A 104 1.41 14.41 -10.61
N TYR A 105 0.94 14.36 -9.37
CA TYR A 105 1.73 14.83 -8.22
C TYR A 105 2.96 13.96 -7.97
N LEU A 106 2.78 12.65 -7.86
CA LEU A 106 3.87 11.74 -7.52
C LEU A 106 4.95 11.67 -8.61
N PRO A 107 4.64 11.57 -9.91
CA PRO A 107 5.64 11.64 -10.96
C PRO A 107 6.42 12.96 -10.98
N ALA A 108 5.74 14.10 -10.76
CA ALA A 108 6.38 15.41 -10.68
C ALA A 108 7.34 15.51 -9.49
N LEU A 109 6.93 14.99 -8.33
CA LEU A 109 7.77 14.93 -7.12
C LEU A 109 9.02 14.08 -7.35
N ILE A 110 8.88 12.86 -7.89
CA ILE A 110 10.00 11.97 -8.18
C ILE A 110 10.96 12.61 -9.20
N LYS A 111 10.42 13.29 -10.22
CA LYS A 111 11.23 14.02 -11.19
C LYS A 111 12.05 15.10 -10.51
N GLY A 112 11.40 15.97 -9.69
CA GLY A 112 12.08 17.04 -8.95
C GLY A 112 13.14 16.52 -7.99
N TYR A 113 12.85 15.41 -7.29
CA TYR A 113 13.83 14.74 -6.43
C TYR A 113 15.08 14.28 -7.20
N ARG A 114 14.90 13.64 -8.36
CA ARG A 114 16.01 13.19 -9.20
C ARG A 114 16.82 14.33 -9.83
N GLU A 115 16.17 15.46 -10.10
CA GLU A 115 16.83 16.67 -10.60
C GLU A 115 17.70 17.31 -9.49
N ALA A 116 17.23 17.30 -8.24
CA ALA A 116 17.92 17.91 -7.11
C ALA A 116 19.06 17.03 -6.55
N TYR A 117 18.86 15.71 -6.48
CA TYR A 117 19.76 14.79 -5.78
C TYR A 117 20.46 13.77 -6.69
N GLY A 118 20.22 13.82 -8.00
CA GLY A 118 20.82 12.93 -8.99
C GLY A 118 19.98 11.69 -9.28
N ARG A 119 20.35 10.98 -10.36
CA ARG A 119 19.59 9.84 -10.88
C ARG A 119 19.91 8.50 -10.19
N SER A 120 20.91 8.49 -9.32
CA SER A 120 21.38 7.28 -8.63
C SER A 120 20.47 6.82 -7.49
N ALA A 121 19.65 7.71 -6.94
CA ALA A 121 18.68 7.37 -5.90
C ALA A 121 17.52 6.54 -6.50
N GLN A 122 17.35 5.35 -5.98
CA GLN A 122 16.23 4.48 -6.34
C GLN A 122 15.00 4.91 -5.54
N VAL A 123 13.88 5.13 -6.23
CA VAL A 123 12.58 5.42 -5.60
C VAL A 123 11.64 4.29 -5.95
N ASN A 124 11.18 3.57 -4.95
CA ASN A 124 10.18 2.52 -5.08
C ASN A 124 8.84 3.07 -4.60
N VAL A 125 7.77 2.78 -5.34
CA VAL A 125 6.42 3.27 -5.01
C VAL A 125 5.49 2.08 -4.82
N PHE A 126 4.87 2.03 -3.66
CA PHE A 126 3.88 1.03 -3.29
C PHE A 126 2.51 1.68 -3.21
N GLN A 127 1.57 1.21 -4.01
CA GLN A 127 0.24 1.79 -4.08
C GLN A 127 -0.74 1.03 -3.20
N GLY A 128 -1.64 1.78 -2.55
CA GLY A 128 -2.64 1.19 -1.67
C GLY A 128 -3.70 2.17 -1.20
N LEU A 129 -4.54 1.69 -0.30
CA LEU A 129 -5.54 2.50 0.39
C LEU A 129 -4.92 3.14 1.65
N THR A 130 -5.50 4.25 2.11
CA THR A 130 -4.98 5.03 3.24
C THR A 130 -4.66 4.19 4.48
N LEU A 131 -5.59 3.37 4.98
CA LEU A 131 -5.38 2.63 6.24
C LEU A 131 -4.29 1.56 6.13
N PRO A 132 -4.27 0.68 5.10
CA PRO A 132 -3.16 -0.25 4.89
C PRO A 132 -1.80 0.42 4.71
N LEU A 133 -1.74 1.56 3.99
CA LEU A 133 -0.48 2.30 3.84
C LEU A 133 0.02 2.88 5.16
N ILE A 134 -0.89 3.34 6.03
CA ILE A 134 -0.53 3.83 7.35
C ILE A 134 -0.03 2.67 8.23
N GLU A 135 -0.69 1.53 8.20
CA GLU A 135 -0.25 0.33 8.93
C GLU A 135 1.14 -0.13 8.47
N ASP A 136 1.36 -0.18 7.17
CA ASP A 136 2.67 -0.51 6.60
C ASP A 136 3.75 0.52 6.96
N LEU A 137 3.41 1.82 7.05
CA LEU A 137 4.33 2.86 7.50
C LEU A 137 4.67 2.72 8.99
N GLU A 138 3.69 2.41 9.84
CA GLU A 138 3.89 2.14 11.27
C GLU A 138 4.76 0.87 11.49
N ASN A 139 4.76 -0.06 10.53
CA ASN A 139 5.60 -1.26 10.50
C ASN A 139 6.92 -1.06 9.73
N ASP A 140 7.34 0.18 9.52
CA ASP A 140 8.61 0.54 8.87
C ASP A 140 8.81 -0.04 7.44
N ARG A 141 7.72 -0.34 6.70
CA ARG A 141 7.81 -0.81 5.31
C ARG A 141 8.14 0.31 4.32
N TYR A 142 7.89 1.56 4.72
CA TYR A 142 8.16 2.76 3.93
C TYR A 142 8.85 3.81 4.79
N GLU A 143 9.64 4.67 4.19
CA GLU A 143 10.19 5.86 4.85
C GLU A 143 9.15 6.96 4.97
N LEU A 144 8.20 7.01 4.02
CA LEU A 144 7.09 7.96 4.04
C LEU A 144 5.89 7.41 3.26
N ALA A 145 4.71 7.93 3.55
CA ALA A 145 3.51 7.61 2.80
C ALA A 145 2.66 8.85 2.48
N PHE A 146 2.15 8.91 1.27
CA PHE A 146 1.14 9.89 0.86
C PHE A 146 -0.24 9.29 1.04
N THR A 147 -0.98 9.80 2.02
CA THR A 147 -2.29 9.28 2.41
C THR A 147 -3.28 10.41 2.68
N ALA A 148 -4.56 10.08 2.82
CA ALA A 148 -5.49 11.00 3.46
C ALA A 148 -5.13 11.14 4.95
N TYR A 149 -5.49 12.28 5.55
CA TYR A 149 -5.33 12.50 6.99
C TYR A 149 -6.19 11.51 7.78
N VAL A 150 -5.58 10.91 8.81
CA VAL A 150 -6.28 10.05 9.78
C VAL A 150 -5.96 10.57 11.18
N PRO A 151 -6.98 10.90 11.99
CA PRO A 151 -6.75 11.36 13.36
C PRO A 151 -6.22 10.23 14.27
N ASP A 152 -5.73 10.62 15.43
CA ASP A 152 -5.34 9.72 16.54
C ASP A 152 -4.18 8.75 16.23
N LYS A 153 -3.29 9.15 15.31
CA LYS A 153 -2.04 8.45 15.00
C LYS A 153 -0.85 9.14 15.69
N ALA A 154 -0.64 8.85 16.97
CA ALA A 154 0.34 9.54 17.82
C ALA A 154 1.80 9.38 17.36
N ASN A 155 2.12 8.30 16.65
CA ASN A 155 3.46 8.00 16.17
C ASN A 155 3.77 8.57 14.78
N LEU A 156 2.79 9.24 14.14
CA LEU A 156 2.94 9.77 12.78
C LEU A 156 2.81 11.29 12.78
N THR A 157 3.61 11.94 11.93
CA THR A 157 3.50 13.36 11.63
C THR A 157 2.86 13.52 10.27
N PHE A 158 1.70 14.17 10.19
CA PHE A 158 1.02 14.49 8.94
C PHE A 158 1.39 15.89 8.46
N ILE A 159 1.91 15.98 7.26
CA ILE A 159 2.25 17.24 6.60
C ILE A 159 1.32 17.41 5.39
N PRO A 160 0.45 18.43 5.37
CA PRO A 160 -0.42 18.66 4.22
C PRO A 160 0.39 19.09 2.99
N VAL A 161 0.25 18.35 1.89
CA VAL A 161 1.02 18.60 0.66
C VAL A 161 0.13 19.01 -0.52
N LEU A 162 -1.13 18.60 -0.53
CA LEU A 162 -2.11 19.00 -1.55
C LEU A 162 -3.54 18.86 -1.04
N THR A 163 -4.45 19.57 -1.69
CA THR A 163 -5.90 19.44 -1.47
C THR A 163 -6.54 18.96 -2.76
N GLN A 164 -7.35 17.91 -2.67
CA GLN A 164 -8.11 17.36 -3.79
C GLN A 164 -9.58 17.77 -3.67
N GLN A 165 -10.20 18.08 -4.80
CA GLN A 165 -11.61 18.37 -4.85
C GLN A 165 -12.41 17.11 -5.14
N LEU A 166 -13.52 16.92 -4.43
CA LEU A 166 -14.52 15.93 -4.81
C LEU A 166 -15.26 16.44 -6.06
N VAL A 167 -15.40 15.58 -7.03
CA VAL A 167 -16.12 15.85 -8.28
C VAL A 167 -17.15 14.76 -8.51
N ALA A 168 -18.25 15.10 -9.17
CA ALA A 168 -19.18 14.10 -9.66
C ALA A 168 -18.73 13.61 -11.03
N VAL A 169 -18.63 12.31 -11.20
CA VAL A 169 -18.33 11.66 -12.47
C VAL A 169 -19.63 11.14 -13.07
N VAL A 170 -19.90 11.47 -14.33
CA VAL A 170 -21.09 11.04 -15.06
C VAL A 170 -20.73 10.57 -16.46
N HIS A 171 -21.53 9.67 -17.02
CA HIS A 171 -21.35 9.27 -18.42
C HIS A 171 -21.54 10.51 -19.32
N ARG A 172 -20.71 10.63 -20.39
CA ARG A 172 -20.72 11.79 -21.31
C ARG A 172 -22.08 12.09 -21.97
N SER A 173 -22.95 11.09 -22.08
CA SER A 173 -24.31 11.26 -22.58
C SER A 173 -25.32 11.72 -21.54
N ASP A 174 -24.94 11.79 -20.27
CA ASP A 174 -25.81 12.25 -19.20
C ASP A 174 -26.04 13.76 -19.30
N LYS A 175 -27.23 14.20 -18.92
CA LYS A 175 -27.59 15.64 -18.93
C LYS A 175 -26.72 16.44 -17.99
N LEU A 176 -26.26 15.85 -16.88
CA LEU A 176 -25.39 16.50 -15.91
C LEU A 176 -23.99 16.79 -16.47
N ALA A 177 -23.52 16.06 -17.49
CA ALA A 177 -22.23 16.30 -18.14
C ALA A 177 -22.12 17.70 -18.78
N TRP A 178 -23.25 18.35 -19.05
CA TRP A 178 -23.34 19.67 -19.67
C TRP A 178 -23.65 20.77 -18.65
N SER A 179 -23.82 20.43 -17.38
CA SER A 179 -24.09 21.39 -16.32
C SER A 179 -22.83 22.16 -15.96
N LYS A 180 -22.89 23.50 -16.02
CA LYS A 180 -21.76 24.36 -15.60
C LYS A 180 -21.69 24.56 -14.08
N ASN A 181 -22.79 24.35 -13.37
CA ASN A 181 -22.93 24.58 -11.93
C ASN A 181 -23.72 23.43 -11.30
N LEU A 182 -23.10 22.26 -11.21
CA LEU A 182 -23.70 21.11 -10.54
C LEU A 182 -23.74 21.35 -9.03
N LYS A 183 -24.90 21.11 -8.43
CA LYS A 183 -25.08 21.12 -6.97
C LYS A 183 -25.31 19.69 -6.49
N LEU A 184 -24.97 19.42 -5.24
CA LEU A 184 -25.19 18.09 -4.64
C LEU A 184 -26.67 17.67 -4.68
N GLU A 185 -27.59 18.63 -4.54
CA GLU A 185 -29.02 18.37 -4.62
C GLU A 185 -29.49 17.81 -5.97
N ASP A 186 -28.73 18.08 -7.05
CA ASP A 186 -29.02 17.57 -8.40
C ASP A 186 -28.79 16.05 -8.51
N LEU A 187 -28.09 15.47 -7.53
CA LEU A 187 -27.86 14.03 -7.43
C LEU A 187 -29.00 13.27 -6.71
N ARG A 188 -29.99 13.96 -6.16
CA ARG A 188 -31.14 13.31 -5.50
C ARG A 188 -31.92 12.43 -6.47
N GLY A 189 -32.20 11.19 -6.01
CA GLY A 189 -32.91 10.21 -6.83
C GLY A 189 -32.09 9.56 -7.94
N ARG A 190 -30.75 9.83 -7.96
CA ARG A 190 -29.80 9.16 -8.86
C ARG A 190 -29.17 7.97 -8.14
N GLU A 191 -28.70 7.01 -8.90
CA GLU A 191 -27.82 5.95 -8.41
C GLU A 191 -26.42 6.51 -8.26
N VAL A 192 -25.98 6.74 -7.02
CA VAL A 192 -24.65 7.30 -6.74
C VAL A 192 -23.75 6.20 -6.21
N ILE A 193 -22.73 5.84 -7.00
CA ILE A 193 -21.65 4.92 -6.62
C ILE A 193 -20.57 5.75 -5.93
N THR A 194 -20.07 5.31 -4.78
CA THR A 194 -19.05 6.04 -4.04
C THR A 194 -18.10 5.10 -3.34
N TYR A 195 -17.24 5.63 -2.49
CA TYR A 195 -16.29 4.87 -1.71
C TYR A 195 -16.94 4.07 -0.59
N PRO A 196 -16.35 2.95 -0.16
CA PRO A 196 -16.85 2.21 1.00
C PRO A 196 -16.84 3.08 2.28
N PRO A 197 -17.92 3.08 3.07
CA PRO A 197 -18.06 3.98 4.23
C PRO A 197 -17.06 3.68 5.37
N ASN A 198 -16.38 2.56 5.33
CA ASN A 198 -15.30 2.19 6.27
C ASN A 198 -13.92 2.73 5.85
N THR A 199 -13.84 3.54 4.81
CA THR A 199 -12.63 4.27 4.43
C THR A 199 -12.73 5.73 4.87
N PRO A 200 -11.62 6.45 5.12
CA PRO A 200 -11.66 7.87 5.52
C PRO A 200 -12.47 8.73 4.55
N ILE A 201 -12.17 8.66 3.25
CA ILE A 201 -12.91 9.42 2.23
C ILE A 201 -14.38 8.97 2.12
N GLY A 202 -14.63 7.66 2.23
CA GLY A 202 -16.00 7.12 2.18
C GLY A 202 -16.86 7.60 3.34
N ALA A 203 -16.30 7.72 4.54
CA ALA A 203 -16.99 8.27 5.70
C ALA A 203 -17.36 9.75 5.50
N GLU A 204 -16.44 10.56 4.97
CA GLU A 204 -16.69 11.97 4.65
C GLU A 204 -17.78 12.12 3.57
N VAL A 205 -17.65 11.37 2.48
CA VAL A 205 -18.65 11.39 1.39
C VAL A 205 -20.01 10.91 1.87
N ALA A 206 -20.07 9.84 2.67
CA ALA A 206 -21.32 9.34 3.24
C ALA A 206 -22.00 10.39 4.14
N GLN A 207 -21.23 11.10 4.96
CA GLN A 207 -21.74 12.19 5.79
C GLN A 207 -22.24 13.37 4.93
N LEU A 208 -21.50 13.75 3.89
CA LEU A 208 -21.89 14.79 2.95
C LEU A 208 -23.20 14.45 2.25
N MET A 209 -23.31 13.23 1.72
CA MET A 209 -24.53 12.75 1.05
C MET A 209 -25.73 12.72 1.99
N LYS A 210 -25.56 12.22 3.21
CA LYS A 210 -26.61 12.19 4.23
C LYS A 210 -27.15 13.60 4.53
N THR A 211 -26.25 14.58 4.67
CA THR A 211 -26.63 15.98 4.94
C THR A 211 -27.48 16.59 3.81
N HIS A 212 -27.25 16.15 2.56
CA HIS A 212 -27.98 16.64 1.39
C HIS A 212 -29.14 15.74 0.95
N GLY A 213 -29.47 14.70 1.72
CA GLY A 213 -30.59 13.79 1.43
C GLY A 213 -30.34 12.92 0.19
N ILE A 214 -29.08 12.55 -0.07
CA ILE A 214 -28.70 11.66 -1.16
C ILE A 214 -28.46 10.28 -0.56
N THR A 215 -29.06 9.24 -1.14
CA THR A 215 -28.85 7.86 -0.72
C THR A 215 -27.83 7.22 -1.66
N PRO A 216 -26.67 6.72 -1.16
CA PRO A 216 -25.72 6.02 -2.00
C PRO A 216 -26.31 4.70 -2.51
N TYR A 217 -25.90 4.29 -3.70
CA TYR A 217 -26.24 2.98 -4.22
C TYR A 217 -25.53 1.87 -3.44
N HIS A 218 -26.00 0.63 -3.54
CA HIS A 218 -25.44 -0.51 -2.80
C HIS A 218 -24.07 -0.99 -3.30
N THR A 219 -23.54 -0.36 -4.34
CA THR A 219 -22.23 -0.67 -4.91
C THR A 219 -21.26 0.44 -4.56
N SER A 220 -20.06 0.07 -4.15
CA SER A 220 -18.94 0.99 -3.87
C SER A 220 -17.68 0.54 -4.59
N ALA A 221 -16.77 1.48 -4.84
CA ALA A 221 -15.46 1.24 -5.43
C ALA A 221 -14.36 1.80 -4.53
N ASN A 222 -13.22 1.12 -4.49
CA ASN A 222 -12.09 1.51 -3.65
C ASN A 222 -11.19 2.55 -4.30
N ASP A 223 -11.35 2.78 -5.60
CA ASP A 223 -10.52 3.70 -6.38
C ASP A 223 -11.33 4.38 -7.49
N GLU A 224 -10.81 5.50 -7.97
CA GLU A 224 -11.45 6.37 -8.96
C GLU A 224 -11.52 5.74 -10.35
N ILE A 225 -10.59 4.84 -10.69
CA ILE A 225 -10.54 4.17 -11.99
C ILE A 225 -11.69 3.18 -12.08
N THR A 226 -11.85 2.36 -11.05
CA THR A 226 -12.97 1.42 -10.94
C THR A 226 -14.30 2.15 -10.91
N LEU A 227 -14.41 3.23 -10.12
CA LEU A 227 -15.60 4.07 -10.03
C LEU A 227 -15.96 4.67 -11.41
N GLY A 228 -14.99 5.27 -12.08
CA GLY A 228 -15.15 5.84 -13.42
C GLY A 228 -15.58 4.80 -14.46
N SER A 229 -15.01 3.60 -14.40
CA SER A 229 -15.37 2.48 -15.30
C SER A 229 -16.81 1.99 -15.06
N MET A 230 -17.25 1.94 -13.81
CA MET A 230 -18.63 1.59 -13.47
C MET A 230 -19.63 2.63 -14.01
N VAL A 231 -19.33 3.91 -13.87
CA VAL A 231 -20.13 5.01 -14.40
C VAL A 231 -20.16 4.98 -15.93
N ASP A 232 -19.05 4.70 -16.59
CA ASP A 232 -18.99 4.61 -18.06
C ASP A 232 -19.81 3.43 -18.61
N SER A 233 -19.84 2.32 -17.86
CA SER A 233 -20.58 1.11 -18.25
C SER A 233 -22.09 1.17 -17.97
N THR A 234 -22.56 2.08 -17.09
CA THR A 234 -23.95 2.12 -16.64
C THR A 234 -24.54 3.53 -16.77
N THR A 235 -25.25 3.77 -17.86
CA THR A 235 -25.88 5.07 -18.12
C THR A 235 -26.88 5.41 -16.99
N GLY A 236 -26.77 6.61 -16.44
CA GLY A 236 -27.67 7.10 -15.39
C GLY A 236 -27.09 7.02 -13.97
N THR A 237 -25.98 6.34 -13.78
CA THR A 237 -25.24 6.36 -12.51
C THR A 237 -24.34 7.60 -12.41
N VAL A 238 -23.99 7.96 -11.18
CA VAL A 238 -23.06 9.04 -10.86
C VAL A 238 -21.99 8.46 -9.93
N GLY A 239 -20.73 8.81 -10.16
CA GLY A 239 -19.64 8.47 -9.29
C GLY A 239 -19.12 9.66 -8.51
#